data_284aba1b25cdd85f7615f6717d2ee745
#
_entry.id   284aba1b25cdd85f7615f6717d2ee745
#
_cell.length_a   1.000
_cell.length_b   1.000
_cell.length_c   1.000
_cell.angle_alpha   90.00
_cell.angle_beta   90.00
_cell.angle_gamma   90.00
#
_symmetry.space_group_name_H-M   'P 1'
#
loop_
_entity.id
_entity.type
_entity.pdbx_description
1 polymer ?
#
loop_
_entity_poly.entity_id
_entity_poly.type
_entity_poly.pdbx_seq_one_letter_code
_entity_poly.pdbx_strand_id
1 'polypeptide(L)'
;MIYFDNAATSRYKPKCVIDALVEETKNSANASRGAHNDAINLGYKIFQTRENMKKYFNAYGYSVIFTKNCSEALNLAIIGSAKRGGHVITTCYQHNSVLRALSYLEQAKSVKWDAVFFKDNLQKVENLVNSNVKFKNEDVKINIEDVEKLITPSTYMLIVNHISNVTGEEEDLEEYAYLCKKYSLKLLIDGAQSVGHKLIDLEKLNATFLCSSGHKGLMGAQGTGFLVVKSEEKLSPISFGGTGTKSKDIIQPRENFEDYEVGTLNSAGIVALNNAINFNLQNFNLINSKIESLTKILKSCKFNNNVIIYSPEDTLNGIFTFNVKNMPSDMTAKILNEKYSIAIRSGFHCAPLVHKSLNTYNSGAVRVSIGYNNSLSDVYKLIAAIEEISENSNT
;
A
#
# COMPACT_ATOMS: atom_id res chain seq x y z
N MET A 1 -12.45 -21.22 -8.42
CA MET A 1 -12.26 -20.30 -7.27
C MET A 1 -12.20 -18.88 -7.79
N ILE A 2 -13.10 -18.03 -7.33
CA ILE A 2 -13.13 -16.58 -7.59
C ILE A 2 -12.21 -15.92 -6.56
N TYR A 3 -11.33 -15.03 -7.01
CA TYR A 3 -10.32 -14.43 -6.13
C TYR A 3 -10.56 -12.92 -5.96
N PHE A 4 -10.88 -12.51 -4.74
CA PHE A 4 -11.11 -11.13 -4.34
C PHE A 4 -10.20 -10.67 -3.20
N ASP A 5 -8.97 -11.20 -3.11
CA ASP A 5 -7.95 -10.73 -2.15
C ASP A 5 -6.76 -10.04 -2.84
N ASN A 6 -7.04 -9.24 -3.90
CA ASN A 6 -6.00 -8.56 -4.69
C ASN A 6 -5.25 -7.47 -3.92
N ALA A 7 -5.85 -6.89 -2.87
CA ALA A 7 -5.17 -5.92 -1.99
C ALA A 7 -4.09 -6.56 -1.09
N ALA A 8 -4.13 -7.89 -0.89
CA ALA A 8 -3.03 -8.62 -0.27
C ALA A 8 -1.92 -8.88 -1.28
N THR A 9 -2.26 -9.44 -2.44
CA THR A 9 -1.39 -9.62 -3.61
C THR A 9 -2.27 -9.83 -4.85
N SER A 10 -1.96 -9.20 -5.97
CA SER A 10 -2.69 -9.47 -7.21
C SER A 10 -2.47 -10.92 -7.65
N ARG A 11 -3.56 -11.64 -7.93
CA ARG A 11 -3.46 -13.02 -8.44
C ARG A 11 -2.99 -13.06 -9.88
N TYR A 12 -3.56 -12.18 -10.69
CA TYR A 12 -3.19 -12.07 -12.10
C TYR A 12 -1.83 -11.40 -12.25
N LYS A 13 -0.99 -12.00 -13.07
CA LYS A 13 0.28 -11.44 -13.53
C LYS A 13 0.25 -11.40 -15.06
N PRO A 14 0.55 -10.25 -15.69
CA PRO A 14 0.68 -10.18 -17.14
C PRO A 14 1.70 -11.18 -17.68
N LYS A 15 1.46 -11.72 -18.87
CA LYS A 15 2.37 -12.70 -19.48
C LYS A 15 3.80 -12.18 -19.58
N CYS A 16 4.00 -10.90 -19.95
CA CYS A 16 5.32 -10.29 -20.03
C CYS A 16 6.07 -10.28 -18.69
N VAL A 17 5.36 -10.21 -17.56
CA VAL A 17 5.95 -10.28 -16.21
C VAL A 17 6.42 -11.69 -15.92
N ILE A 18 5.59 -12.69 -16.24
CA ILE A 18 5.91 -14.11 -16.02
C ILE A 18 7.08 -14.53 -16.91
N ASP A 19 7.05 -14.17 -18.20
CA ASP A 19 8.10 -14.49 -19.15
C ASP A 19 9.45 -13.90 -18.71
N ALA A 20 9.47 -12.63 -18.31
CA ALA A 20 10.68 -11.97 -17.80
C ALA A 20 11.24 -12.65 -16.55
N LEU A 21 10.35 -13.02 -15.60
CA LEU A 21 10.76 -13.71 -14.38
C LEU A 21 11.41 -15.07 -14.68
N VAL A 22 10.82 -15.83 -15.59
CA VAL A 22 11.35 -17.14 -16.02
C VAL A 22 12.68 -16.99 -16.76
N GLU A 23 12.76 -16.04 -17.68
CA GLU A 23 13.98 -15.79 -18.47
C GLU A 23 15.15 -15.39 -17.57
N GLU A 24 14.96 -14.38 -16.71
CA GLU A 24 16.03 -13.92 -15.82
C GLU A 24 16.42 -14.97 -14.75
N THR A 25 15.49 -15.86 -14.37
CA THR A 25 15.81 -16.98 -13.48
C THR A 25 16.68 -18.03 -14.18
N LYS A 26 16.41 -18.30 -15.46
CA LYS A 26 17.21 -19.24 -16.25
C LYS A 26 18.62 -18.72 -16.56
N ASN A 27 18.75 -17.40 -16.78
CA ASN A 27 19.98 -16.72 -17.16
C ASN A 27 20.57 -15.93 -15.98
N SER A 28 20.50 -16.49 -14.77
CA SER A 28 20.92 -15.80 -13.55
C SER A 28 22.38 -15.36 -13.59
N ALA A 29 22.62 -14.09 -13.23
CA ALA A 29 23.94 -13.52 -13.04
C ALA A 29 23.95 -12.60 -11.82
N ASN A 30 25.13 -12.15 -11.38
CA ASN A 30 25.26 -11.14 -10.34
C ASN A 30 25.58 -9.78 -10.96
N ALA A 31 24.59 -8.89 -11.01
CA ALA A 31 24.66 -7.61 -11.70
C ALA A 31 25.74 -6.66 -11.20
N SER A 32 26.14 -6.76 -9.93
CA SER A 32 27.05 -5.77 -9.30
C SER A 32 28.52 -6.22 -9.24
N ARG A 33 28.84 -7.47 -9.61
CA ARG A 33 30.16 -8.04 -9.30
C ARG A 33 30.80 -8.84 -10.43
N GLY A 34 30.06 -9.14 -11.50
CA GLY A 34 30.58 -9.91 -12.63
C GLY A 34 31.17 -9.00 -13.71
N ALA A 35 32.35 -9.34 -14.21
CA ALA A 35 32.97 -8.67 -15.37
C ALA A 35 32.60 -9.33 -16.72
N HIS A 36 31.69 -10.33 -16.69
CA HIS A 36 31.21 -11.02 -17.89
C HIS A 36 29.91 -10.39 -18.44
N ASN A 37 29.63 -10.64 -19.70
CA ASN A 37 28.53 -10.00 -20.42
C ASN A 37 27.17 -10.15 -19.74
N ASP A 38 26.86 -11.32 -19.16
CA ASP A 38 25.57 -11.55 -18.52
C ASP A 38 25.39 -10.66 -17.29
N ALA A 39 26.43 -10.46 -16.49
CA ALA A 39 26.40 -9.57 -15.33
C ALA A 39 26.24 -8.10 -15.75
N ILE A 40 26.94 -7.68 -16.83
CA ILE A 40 26.83 -6.32 -17.36
C ILE A 40 25.43 -6.08 -17.92
N ASN A 41 24.90 -7.01 -18.72
CA ASN A 41 23.56 -6.93 -19.28
C ASN A 41 22.47 -6.87 -18.19
N LEU A 42 22.61 -7.68 -17.14
CA LEU A 42 21.67 -7.66 -16.01
C LEU A 42 21.75 -6.33 -15.24
N GLY A 43 22.97 -5.81 -15.02
CA GLY A 43 23.16 -4.48 -14.43
C GLY A 43 22.46 -3.39 -15.23
N TYR A 44 22.55 -3.44 -16.57
CA TYR A 44 21.86 -2.51 -17.45
C TYR A 44 20.32 -2.64 -17.35
N LYS A 45 19.77 -3.86 -17.30
CA LYS A 45 18.32 -4.09 -17.10
C LYS A 45 17.81 -3.51 -15.77
N ILE A 46 18.59 -3.68 -14.69
CA ILE A 46 18.27 -3.11 -13.38
C ILE A 46 18.32 -1.59 -13.43
N PHE A 47 19.34 -1.01 -14.05
CA PHE A 47 19.43 0.43 -14.26
C PHE A 47 18.22 0.97 -15.04
N GLN A 48 17.86 0.33 -16.16
CA GLN A 48 16.68 0.70 -16.95
C GLN A 48 15.40 0.63 -16.10
N THR A 49 15.27 -0.35 -15.21
CA THR A 49 14.13 -0.45 -14.30
C THR A 49 14.03 0.79 -13.41
N ARG A 50 15.17 1.28 -12.86
CA ARG A 50 15.18 2.51 -12.06
C ARG A 50 14.75 3.72 -12.87
N GLU A 51 15.28 3.89 -14.08
CA GLU A 51 14.94 5.03 -14.93
C GLU A 51 13.45 5.01 -15.35
N ASN A 52 12.91 3.84 -15.66
CA ASN A 52 11.49 3.70 -15.96
C ASN A 52 10.59 3.98 -14.73
N MET A 53 11.05 3.63 -13.54
CA MET A 53 10.34 4.00 -12.29
C MET A 53 10.37 5.51 -12.05
N LYS A 54 11.52 6.17 -12.25
CA LYS A 54 11.60 7.63 -12.14
C LYS A 54 10.63 8.30 -13.13
N LYS A 55 10.56 7.81 -14.35
CA LYS A 55 9.62 8.29 -15.37
C LYS A 55 8.17 8.03 -14.95
N TYR A 56 7.87 6.85 -14.42
CA TYR A 56 6.51 6.47 -13.99
C TYR A 56 5.95 7.39 -12.88
N PHE A 57 6.81 7.84 -11.97
CA PHE A 57 6.45 8.70 -10.84
C PHE A 57 6.79 10.19 -11.06
N ASN A 58 7.22 10.60 -12.26
CA ASN A 58 7.78 11.94 -12.50
C ASN A 58 8.79 12.34 -11.41
N ALA A 59 9.84 11.54 -11.23
CA ALA A 59 10.76 11.59 -10.08
C ALA A 59 12.22 11.75 -10.54
N TYR A 60 12.51 12.74 -11.39
CA TYR A 60 13.86 12.93 -11.97
C TYR A 60 14.89 13.39 -10.94
N GLY A 61 14.47 14.14 -9.91
CA GLY A 61 15.29 14.54 -8.76
C GLY A 61 15.40 13.48 -7.65
N TYR A 62 15.03 12.23 -7.93
CA TYR A 62 14.93 11.17 -6.94
C TYR A 62 15.85 9.98 -7.26
N SER A 63 16.14 9.23 -6.20
CA SER A 63 16.77 7.91 -6.28
C SER A 63 15.74 6.81 -6.02
N VAL A 64 15.92 5.66 -6.66
CA VAL A 64 15.10 4.46 -6.44
C VAL A 64 15.95 3.42 -5.72
N ILE A 65 15.47 2.92 -4.58
CA ILE A 65 16.09 1.85 -3.82
C ILE A 65 15.17 0.64 -3.87
N PHE A 66 15.66 -0.50 -4.37
CA PHE A 66 14.90 -1.74 -4.37
C PHE A 66 14.90 -2.38 -3.00
N THR A 67 13.77 -2.90 -2.61
CA THR A 67 13.55 -3.60 -1.35
C THR A 67 12.81 -4.91 -1.59
N LYS A 68 12.75 -5.77 -0.58
CA LYS A 68 12.02 -7.05 -0.69
C LYS A 68 10.50 -6.86 -0.72
N ASN A 69 10.02 -5.77 -0.14
CA ASN A 69 8.59 -5.44 -0.04
C ASN A 69 8.41 -3.99 0.44
N CYS A 70 7.18 -3.49 0.43
CA CYS A 70 6.84 -2.16 0.94
C CYS A 70 7.21 -1.96 2.42
N SER A 71 7.12 -3.01 3.25
CA SER A 71 7.46 -2.89 4.68
C SER A 71 8.93 -2.55 4.90
N GLU A 72 9.85 -3.16 4.14
CA GLU A 72 11.27 -2.82 4.18
C GLU A 72 11.52 -1.38 3.69
N ALA A 73 10.84 -0.97 2.60
CA ALA A 73 10.90 0.41 2.10
C ALA A 73 10.45 1.42 3.16
N LEU A 74 9.31 1.18 3.81
CA LEU A 74 8.78 2.01 4.91
C LEU A 74 9.72 2.05 6.11
N ASN A 75 10.28 0.90 6.51
CA ASN A 75 11.26 0.87 7.60
C ASN A 75 12.52 1.65 7.26
N LEU A 76 13.05 1.53 6.03
CA LEU A 76 14.21 2.30 5.61
C LEU A 76 13.90 3.81 5.61
N ALA A 77 12.74 4.24 5.10
CA ALA A 77 12.36 5.63 5.10
C ALA A 77 12.14 6.18 6.52
N ILE A 78 11.40 5.46 7.38
CA ILE A 78 11.02 5.91 8.73
C ILE A 78 12.22 5.85 9.69
N ILE A 79 12.87 4.69 9.77
CA ILE A 79 13.96 4.47 10.74
C ILE A 79 15.26 5.15 10.26
N GLY A 80 15.52 5.07 8.93
CA GLY A 80 16.71 5.65 8.31
C GLY A 80 16.76 7.18 8.38
N SER A 81 15.58 7.84 8.35
CA SER A 81 15.46 9.30 8.45
C SER A 81 15.12 9.81 9.85
N ALA A 82 15.11 8.92 10.86
CA ALA A 82 14.67 9.27 12.22
C ALA A 82 15.51 10.37 12.86
N LYS A 83 14.84 11.37 13.42
CA LYS A 83 15.42 12.51 14.12
C LYS A 83 15.17 12.35 15.63
N ARG A 84 16.25 12.15 16.40
CA ARG A 84 16.14 12.02 17.86
C ARG A 84 15.43 13.22 18.50
N GLY A 85 14.47 12.97 19.38
CA GLY A 85 13.64 14.00 19.99
C GLY A 85 12.65 14.66 19.03
N GLY A 86 12.55 14.15 17.80
CA GLY A 86 11.61 14.63 16.80
C GLY A 86 10.18 14.09 16.99
N HIS A 87 9.27 14.62 16.19
CA HIS A 87 7.87 14.26 16.20
C HIS A 87 7.39 13.90 14.78
N VAL A 88 6.55 12.87 14.67
CA VAL A 88 5.94 12.40 13.43
C VAL A 88 4.43 12.42 13.58
N ILE A 89 3.73 12.90 12.56
CA ILE A 89 2.26 12.82 12.52
C ILE A 89 1.87 11.85 11.42
N THR A 90 0.84 11.06 11.70
CA THR A 90 0.25 10.12 10.75
C THR A 90 -1.27 10.07 10.91
N THR A 91 -1.95 9.12 10.23
CA THR A 91 -3.40 8.93 10.31
C THR A 91 -3.77 7.55 10.81
N CYS A 92 -5.02 7.33 11.18
CA CYS A 92 -5.51 6.03 11.63
C CYS A 92 -5.48 4.95 10.53
N TYR A 93 -5.30 5.33 9.26
CA TYR A 93 -5.27 4.40 8.13
C TYR A 93 -3.97 3.61 7.99
N GLN A 94 -2.98 3.87 8.86
CA GLN A 94 -1.66 3.27 8.71
C GLN A 94 -1.65 1.75 8.90
N HIS A 95 -0.91 1.13 7.99
CA HIS A 95 -0.56 -0.27 8.10
C HIS A 95 0.45 -0.51 9.24
N ASN A 96 0.47 -1.71 9.82
CA ASN A 96 1.43 -2.11 10.86
C ASN A 96 2.91 -1.89 10.48
N SER A 97 3.23 -1.85 9.18
CA SER A 97 4.59 -1.55 8.72
C SER A 97 5.05 -0.14 9.09
N VAL A 98 4.13 0.81 9.20
CA VAL A 98 4.39 2.16 9.71
C VAL A 98 4.28 2.18 11.22
N LEU A 99 3.17 1.70 11.79
CA LEU A 99 2.90 1.79 13.23
C LEU A 99 3.97 1.10 14.08
N ARG A 100 4.44 -0.07 13.67
CA ARG A 100 5.49 -0.80 14.38
C ARG A 100 6.85 -0.13 14.27
N ALA A 101 7.17 0.50 13.13
CA ALA A 101 8.39 1.28 12.96
C ALA A 101 8.36 2.54 13.85
N LEU A 102 7.22 3.23 13.95
CA LEU A 102 7.03 4.38 14.83
C LEU A 102 7.13 3.98 16.32
N SER A 103 6.46 2.89 16.71
CA SER A 103 6.54 2.36 18.07
C SER A 103 7.99 1.97 18.45
N TYR A 104 8.73 1.37 17.55
CA TYR A 104 10.16 1.09 17.74
C TYR A 104 10.97 2.38 17.96
N LEU A 105 10.72 3.41 17.14
CA LEU A 105 11.42 4.69 17.27
C LEU A 105 11.08 5.43 18.57
N GLU A 106 9.85 5.34 19.03
CA GLU A 106 9.43 5.90 20.32
C GLU A 106 10.24 5.30 21.47
N GLN A 107 10.40 3.98 21.46
CA GLN A 107 11.15 3.26 22.50
C GLN A 107 12.66 3.45 22.37
N ALA A 108 13.22 3.39 21.15
CA ALA A 108 14.66 3.34 20.94
C ALA A 108 15.33 4.71 20.73
N LYS A 109 14.63 5.68 20.15
CA LYS A 109 15.19 6.98 19.75
C LYS A 109 14.46 8.18 20.33
N SER A 110 13.51 8.00 21.23
CA SER A 110 12.70 9.07 21.82
C SER A 110 12.00 9.93 20.74
N VAL A 111 11.57 9.33 19.64
CA VAL A 111 10.72 9.99 18.62
C VAL A 111 9.29 9.86 19.08
N LYS A 112 8.59 10.98 19.20
CA LYS A 112 7.15 10.99 19.49
C LYS A 112 6.36 10.86 18.20
N TRP A 113 5.15 10.32 18.28
CA TRP A 113 4.23 10.30 17.14
C TRP A 113 2.78 10.37 17.57
N ASP A 114 1.98 11.02 16.74
CA ASP A 114 0.53 11.12 16.89
C ASP A 114 -0.17 10.60 15.64
N ALA A 115 -1.34 10.01 15.84
CA ALA A 115 -2.22 9.61 14.75
C ALA A 115 -3.51 10.40 14.78
N VAL A 116 -3.89 11.00 13.66
CA VAL A 116 -5.18 11.65 13.49
C VAL A 116 -6.22 10.60 13.11
N PHE A 117 -7.37 10.67 13.75
CA PHE A 117 -8.52 9.82 13.46
C PHE A 117 -9.57 10.64 12.69
N PHE A 118 -10.33 10.01 11.81
CA PHE A 118 -11.52 10.66 11.28
C PHE A 118 -12.46 10.96 12.47
N LYS A 119 -13.16 12.11 12.38
CA LYS A 119 -13.86 12.72 13.53
C LYS A 119 -14.57 11.72 14.40
N ASP A 120 -14.39 11.89 15.72
CA ASP A 120 -15.05 11.19 16.79
C ASP A 120 -16.57 11.21 16.64
N ASN A 121 -17.01 10.29 15.85
CA ASN A 121 -18.41 9.98 15.77
C ASN A 121 -18.58 8.48 16.00
N LEU A 122 -17.96 7.94 17.08
CA LEU A 122 -18.37 6.62 17.57
C LEU A 122 -19.90 6.55 17.59
N GLN A 123 -20.56 7.60 18.07
CA GLN A 123 -22.02 7.74 18.04
C GLN A 123 -22.56 7.83 16.60
N LYS A 124 -21.90 8.53 15.69
CA LYS A 124 -22.31 8.59 14.28
C LYS A 124 -22.03 7.27 13.58
N VAL A 125 -20.88 6.64 13.81
CA VAL A 125 -20.55 5.30 13.32
C VAL A 125 -21.55 4.27 13.84
N GLU A 126 -21.87 4.29 15.14
CA GLU A 126 -22.90 3.44 15.73
C GLU A 126 -24.28 3.70 15.12
N ASN A 127 -24.66 4.95 14.92
CA ASN A 127 -25.91 5.32 14.28
C ASN A 127 -25.95 4.86 12.82
N LEU A 128 -24.89 5.03 12.04
CA LEU A 128 -24.78 4.55 10.66
C LEU A 128 -24.87 3.03 10.60
N VAL A 129 -24.14 2.33 11.48
CA VAL A 129 -24.18 0.87 11.60
C VAL A 129 -25.60 0.39 12.00
N ASN A 130 -26.27 1.09 12.90
CA ASN A 130 -27.62 0.71 13.36
C ASN A 130 -28.73 1.05 12.37
N SER A 131 -28.57 2.13 11.60
CA SER A 131 -29.58 2.61 10.63
C SER A 131 -29.38 2.10 9.20
N ASN A 132 -28.37 1.28 8.94
CA ASN A 132 -27.99 0.77 7.61
C ASN A 132 -27.72 1.87 6.57
N VAL A 133 -27.29 3.03 7.01
CA VAL A 133 -26.86 4.10 6.10
C VAL A 133 -25.43 3.78 5.66
N LYS A 134 -25.19 3.85 4.36
CA LYS A 134 -23.84 3.67 3.79
C LYS A 134 -22.94 4.83 4.20
N PHE A 135 -21.70 4.52 4.53
CA PHE A 135 -20.68 5.54 4.76
C PHE A 135 -20.42 6.33 3.46
N LYS A 136 -20.35 7.63 3.58
CA LYS A 136 -19.80 8.51 2.53
C LYS A 136 -18.34 8.80 2.84
N ASN A 137 -17.62 9.29 1.83
CA ASN A 137 -16.21 9.67 2.00
C ASN A 137 -16.03 10.70 3.12
N GLU A 138 -16.91 11.68 3.21
CA GLU A 138 -16.90 12.71 4.26
C GLU A 138 -17.03 12.16 5.68
N ASP A 139 -17.60 10.97 5.87
CA ASP A 139 -17.79 10.34 7.18
C ASP A 139 -16.49 9.71 7.72
N VAL A 140 -15.59 9.34 6.83
CA VAL A 140 -14.33 8.65 7.14
C VAL A 140 -13.10 9.43 6.68
N LYS A 141 -13.27 10.62 6.06
CA LYS A 141 -12.16 11.48 5.64
C LYS A 141 -11.44 12.06 6.86
N ILE A 142 -10.10 12.03 6.82
CA ILE A 142 -9.27 12.77 7.78
C ILE A 142 -9.40 14.27 7.48
N ASN A 143 -9.68 15.06 8.52
CA ASN A 143 -9.66 16.50 8.39
C ASN A 143 -8.22 17.01 8.44
N ILE A 144 -7.76 17.65 7.38
CA ILE A 144 -6.41 18.17 7.28
C ILE A 144 -6.09 19.24 8.34
N GLU A 145 -7.11 20.00 8.81
CA GLU A 145 -6.95 20.95 9.91
C GLU A 145 -6.60 20.26 11.23
N ASP A 146 -7.08 19.02 11.45
CA ASP A 146 -6.75 18.28 12.67
C ASP A 146 -5.32 17.73 12.59
N VAL A 147 -4.81 17.43 11.39
CA VAL A 147 -3.38 17.15 11.16
C VAL A 147 -2.55 18.39 11.48
N GLU A 148 -2.97 19.55 10.98
CA GLU A 148 -2.25 20.83 11.18
C GLU A 148 -2.15 21.20 12.66
N LYS A 149 -3.19 21.01 13.46
CA LYS A 149 -3.22 21.29 14.91
C LYS A 149 -2.20 20.48 15.72
N LEU A 150 -1.79 19.32 15.25
CA LEU A 150 -0.78 18.47 15.91
C LEU A 150 0.66 18.87 15.57
N ILE A 151 0.87 19.79 14.61
CA ILE A 151 2.20 20.22 14.21
C ILE A 151 2.85 21.00 15.35
N THR A 152 4.03 20.59 15.76
CA THR A 152 4.86 21.22 16.79
C THR A 152 6.21 21.62 16.20
N PRO A 153 7.02 22.43 16.89
CA PRO A 153 8.39 22.75 16.46
C PRO A 153 9.30 21.54 16.30
N SER A 154 8.99 20.42 16.96
CA SER A 154 9.72 19.15 16.82
C SER A 154 9.23 18.25 15.71
N THR A 155 8.09 18.57 15.09
CA THR A 155 7.53 17.79 13.97
C THR A 155 8.48 17.90 12.78
N TYR A 156 8.84 16.76 12.18
CA TYR A 156 9.72 16.71 11.02
C TYR A 156 9.18 15.91 9.84
N MET A 157 8.12 15.12 10.07
CA MET A 157 7.57 14.24 9.03
C MET A 157 6.05 14.05 9.18
N LEU A 158 5.35 14.08 8.06
CA LEU A 158 4.00 13.56 7.91
C LEU A 158 4.07 12.22 7.14
N ILE A 159 3.36 11.20 7.63
CA ILE A 159 3.25 9.89 6.96
C ILE A 159 1.79 9.68 6.58
N VAL A 160 1.55 9.48 5.28
CA VAL A 160 0.21 9.34 4.72
C VAL A 160 0.06 7.98 4.04
N ASN A 161 -0.99 7.25 4.39
CA ASN A 161 -1.42 6.09 3.63
C ASN A 161 -2.36 6.58 2.52
N HIS A 162 -1.91 6.57 1.26
CA HIS A 162 -2.65 7.19 0.17
C HIS A 162 -4.02 6.55 -0.09
N ILE A 163 -4.12 5.21 0.00
CA ILE A 163 -5.39 4.48 -0.05
C ILE A 163 -5.45 3.48 1.09
N SER A 164 -6.48 3.58 1.91
CA SER A 164 -6.70 2.66 3.01
C SER A 164 -6.90 1.22 2.51
N ASN A 165 -6.09 0.31 3.01
CA ASN A 165 -6.23 -1.11 2.70
C ASN A 165 -7.42 -1.78 3.44
N VAL A 166 -8.16 -1.03 4.24
CA VAL A 166 -9.37 -1.47 4.93
C VAL A 166 -10.60 -0.87 4.28
N THR A 167 -10.77 0.45 4.33
CA THR A 167 -11.99 1.12 3.85
C THR A 167 -11.98 1.43 2.36
N GLY A 168 -10.79 1.55 1.75
CA GLY A 168 -10.63 2.10 0.42
C GLY A 168 -10.69 3.64 0.39
N GLU A 169 -10.70 4.30 1.56
CA GLU A 169 -10.59 5.77 1.64
C GLU A 169 -9.31 6.24 0.95
N GLU A 170 -9.40 7.34 0.23
CA GLU A 170 -8.31 7.96 -0.49
C GLU A 170 -7.97 9.33 0.12
N GLU A 171 -6.76 9.44 0.66
CA GLU A 171 -6.23 10.68 1.22
C GLU A 171 -5.78 11.64 0.10
N ASP A 172 -6.12 12.92 0.21
CA ASP A 172 -5.70 13.95 -0.75
C ASP A 172 -4.24 14.34 -0.51
N LEU A 173 -3.34 13.78 -1.32
CA LEU A 173 -1.90 14.03 -1.21
C LEU A 173 -1.52 15.50 -1.40
N GLU A 174 -2.31 16.30 -2.12
CA GLU A 174 -2.00 17.72 -2.34
C GLU A 174 -2.22 18.54 -1.05
N GLU A 175 -3.24 18.20 -0.24
CA GLU A 175 -3.45 18.83 1.07
C GLU A 175 -2.25 18.56 2.01
N TYR A 176 -1.76 17.32 2.07
CA TYR A 176 -0.58 16.96 2.87
C TYR A 176 0.71 17.60 2.33
N ALA A 177 0.89 17.62 1.02
CA ALA A 177 2.04 18.28 0.38
C ALA A 177 2.07 19.78 0.68
N TYR A 178 0.91 20.43 0.68
CA TYR A 178 0.79 21.83 1.07
C TYR A 178 1.22 22.08 2.52
N LEU A 179 0.75 21.24 3.47
CA LEU A 179 1.18 21.34 4.88
C LEU A 179 2.68 21.11 5.02
N CYS A 180 3.22 20.07 4.37
CA CYS A 180 4.65 19.79 4.40
C CYS A 180 5.47 20.96 3.88
N LYS A 181 5.05 21.61 2.80
CA LYS A 181 5.69 22.82 2.28
C LYS A 181 5.59 23.98 3.25
N LYS A 182 4.41 24.24 3.82
CA LYS A 182 4.13 25.35 4.76
C LYS A 182 5.00 25.27 6.02
N TYR A 183 5.21 24.04 6.54
CA TYR A 183 5.92 23.82 7.79
C TYR A 183 7.31 23.19 7.61
N SER A 184 7.82 23.10 6.38
CA SER A 184 9.12 22.48 6.06
C SER A 184 9.27 21.07 6.59
N LEU A 185 8.21 20.26 6.46
CA LEU A 185 8.15 18.86 6.89
C LEU A 185 8.47 17.91 5.72
N LYS A 186 8.95 16.72 6.04
CA LYS A 186 9.07 15.63 5.08
C LYS A 186 7.72 14.98 4.85
N LEU A 187 7.36 14.69 3.60
CA LEU A 187 6.19 13.90 3.26
C LEU A 187 6.63 12.47 2.90
N LEU A 188 6.11 11.48 3.62
CA LEU A 188 6.24 10.07 3.30
C LEU A 188 4.88 9.52 2.86
N ILE A 189 4.83 8.97 1.65
CA ILE A 189 3.63 8.36 1.08
C ILE A 189 3.76 6.84 1.14
N ASP A 190 2.86 6.17 1.88
CA ASP A 190 2.63 4.74 1.72
C ASP A 190 1.72 4.51 0.51
N GLY A 191 2.33 4.14 -0.61
CA GLY A 191 1.68 3.88 -1.87
C GLY A 191 1.30 2.41 -2.09
N ALA A 192 1.31 1.57 -1.04
CA ALA A 192 1.12 0.13 -1.18
C ALA A 192 -0.20 -0.29 -1.83
N GLN A 193 -1.26 0.50 -1.70
CA GLN A 193 -2.56 0.25 -2.33
C GLN A 193 -2.84 1.15 -3.53
N SER A 194 -2.17 2.30 -3.65
CA SER A 194 -2.44 3.27 -4.69
C SER A 194 -1.57 3.10 -5.93
N VAL A 195 -0.32 2.68 -5.78
CA VAL A 195 0.59 2.49 -6.92
C VAL A 195 0.07 1.39 -7.84
N GLY A 196 -0.06 1.72 -9.11
CA GLY A 196 -0.70 0.90 -10.14
C GLY A 196 -2.17 1.24 -10.39
N HIS A 197 -2.81 1.97 -9.46
CA HIS A 197 -4.20 2.44 -9.55
C HIS A 197 -4.32 3.96 -9.65
N LYS A 198 -3.34 4.69 -9.13
CA LYS A 198 -3.25 6.16 -9.18
C LYS A 198 -1.90 6.58 -9.75
N LEU A 199 -1.92 7.64 -10.54
CA LEU A 199 -0.69 8.29 -10.98
C LEU A 199 -0.24 9.25 -9.85
N ILE A 200 0.98 9.06 -9.39
CA ILE A 200 1.58 9.87 -8.31
C ILE A 200 2.73 10.65 -8.92
N ASP A 201 2.60 11.98 -8.95
CA ASP A 201 3.63 12.89 -9.44
C ASP A 201 4.46 13.40 -8.27
N LEU A 202 5.66 12.86 -8.09
CA LEU A 202 6.50 13.18 -6.94
C LEU A 202 7.12 14.58 -7.01
N GLU A 203 7.42 15.08 -8.22
CA GLU A 203 7.92 16.44 -8.39
C GLU A 203 6.83 17.46 -8.03
N LYS A 204 5.60 17.27 -8.52
CA LYS A 204 4.46 18.14 -8.18
C LYS A 204 4.18 18.16 -6.69
N LEU A 205 4.14 16.99 -6.06
CA LEU A 205 3.88 16.85 -4.61
C LEU A 205 5.07 17.30 -3.76
N ASN A 206 6.26 17.38 -4.32
CA ASN A 206 7.49 17.62 -3.58
C ASN A 206 7.65 16.63 -2.40
N ALA A 207 7.12 15.40 -2.55
CA ALA A 207 7.17 14.37 -1.51
C ALA A 207 8.60 13.91 -1.29
N THR A 208 8.98 13.64 -0.02
CA THR A 208 10.34 13.19 0.29
C THR A 208 10.51 11.70 0.00
N PHE A 209 9.48 10.91 0.29
CA PHE A 209 9.49 9.45 0.18
C PHE A 209 8.19 8.91 -0.43
N LEU A 210 8.33 7.95 -1.34
CA LEU A 210 7.24 7.07 -1.77
C LEU A 210 7.68 5.61 -1.56
N CYS A 211 6.91 4.86 -0.78
CA CYS A 211 7.13 3.43 -0.55
C CYS A 211 6.03 2.60 -1.19
N SER A 212 6.38 1.53 -1.90
CA SER A 212 5.38 0.61 -2.42
C SER A 212 5.94 -0.80 -2.65
N SER A 213 5.05 -1.70 -3.10
CA SER A 213 5.37 -3.08 -3.47
C SER A 213 5.07 -3.35 -4.94
N GLY A 214 5.86 -4.19 -5.58
CA GLY A 214 5.64 -4.55 -6.98
C GLY A 214 4.47 -5.51 -7.20
N HIS A 215 4.08 -6.28 -6.20
CA HIS A 215 3.16 -7.43 -6.37
C HIS A 215 1.67 -7.13 -6.20
N LYS A 216 1.28 -5.88 -5.90
CA LYS A 216 -0.12 -5.44 -5.75
C LYS A 216 -0.62 -4.79 -7.04
N GLY A 217 -0.96 -3.51 -7.04
CA GLY A 217 -1.53 -2.81 -8.20
C GLY A 217 -0.68 -2.86 -9.46
N LEU A 218 0.64 -2.93 -9.35
CA LEU A 218 1.55 -3.11 -10.49
C LEU A 218 1.54 -4.53 -11.09
N MET A 219 0.98 -5.52 -10.38
CA MET A 219 0.91 -6.93 -10.82
C MET A 219 2.29 -7.59 -11.08
N GLY A 220 3.35 -7.10 -10.46
CA GLY A 220 4.69 -7.68 -10.48
C GLY A 220 4.84 -8.90 -9.56
N ALA A 221 6.03 -9.46 -9.49
CA ALA A 221 6.34 -10.61 -8.64
C ALA A 221 6.34 -10.24 -7.14
N GLN A 222 6.02 -11.22 -6.28
CA GLN A 222 6.28 -11.11 -4.85
C GLN A 222 7.80 -11.05 -4.59
N GLY A 223 8.20 -10.53 -3.43
CA GLY A 223 9.62 -10.32 -3.12
C GLY A 223 10.21 -9.09 -3.82
N THR A 224 9.36 -8.17 -4.28
CA THR A 224 9.75 -6.88 -4.85
C THR A 224 9.00 -5.74 -4.16
N GLY A 225 9.77 -4.74 -3.75
CA GLY A 225 9.30 -3.46 -3.24
C GLY A 225 10.31 -2.38 -3.62
N PHE A 226 9.99 -1.14 -3.31
CA PHE A 226 10.86 -0.02 -3.60
C PHE A 226 10.56 1.18 -2.73
N LEU A 227 11.60 1.96 -2.52
CA LEU A 227 11.58 3.31 -1.97
C LEU A 227 12.03 4.26 -3.07
N VAL A 228 11.19 5.24 -3.41
CA VAL A 228 11.59 6.41 -4.20
C VAL A 228 11.83 7.56 -3.23
N VAL A 229 13.04 8.10 -3.23
CA VAL A 229 13.48 9.09 -2.24
C VAL A 229 14.20 10.25 -2.92
N LYS A 230 14.00 11.47 -2.44
CA LYS A 230 14.76 12.63 -2.93
C LYS A 230 16.25 12.38 -2.86
N SER A 231 16.99 12.66 -3.95
CA SER A 231 18.40 12.30 -4.06
C SER A 231 19.31 12.98 -3.03
N GLU A 232 18.89 14.14 -2.49
CA GLU A 232 19.60 14.85 -1.43
C GLU A 232 19.39 14.25 -0.04
N GLU A 233 18.40 13.37 0.13
CA GLU A 233 18.13 12.77 1.45
C GLU A 233 19.19 11.75 1.83
N LYS A 234 19.68 11.89 3.06
CA LYS A 234 20.63 10.96 3.64
C LYS A 234 19.94 10.09 4.68
N LEU A 235 19.94 8.79 4.43
CA LEU A 235 19.37 7.82 5.33
C LEU A 235 20.45 7.13 6.16
N SER A 236 20.11 6.70 7.36
CA SER A 236 20.89 5.73 8.09
C SER A 236 20.53 4.33 7.60
N PRO A 237 21.47 3.44 7.28
CA PRO A 237 21.16 2.08 6.88
C PRO A 237 20.47 1.33 8.03
N ILE A 238 19.50 0.50 7.69
CA ILE A 238 18.79 -0.40 8.62
C ILE A 238 19.22 -1.86 8.47
N SER A 239 20.00 -2.15 7.42
CA SER A 239 20.59 -3.44 7.14
C SER A 239 22.06 -3.25 6.82
N PHE A 240 22.89 -4.23 7.19
CA PHE A 240 24.34 -4.17 7.05
C PHE A 240 24.85 -5.37 6.28
N GLY A 241 25.82 -5.17 5.37
CA GLY A 241 26.43 -6.25 4.58
C GLY A 241 26.98 -5.74 3.26
N GLY A 242 27.29 -6.66 2.37
CA GLY A 242 27.92 -6.32 1.09
C GLY A 242 26.95 -5.62 0.13
N THR A 243 27.38 -4.49 -0.42
CA THR A 243 26.63 -3.68 -1.39
C THR A 243 27.21 -3.76 -2.81
N GLY A 244 28.37 -4.45 -2.98
CA GLY A 244 29.09 -4.48 -4.25
C GLY A 244 30.08 -3.32 -4.42
N THR A 245 29.96 -2.27 -3.62
CA THR A 245 30.84 -1.08 -3.62
C THR A 245 31.70 -1.07 -2.36
N LYS A 246 32.81 -0.30 -2.37
CA LYS A 246 33.68 -0.04 -1.19
C LYS A 246 34.02 -1.30 -0.35
N SER A 247 34.34 -2.42 -1.02
CA SER A 247 34.53 -3.74 -0.37
C SER A 247 35.69 -3.81 0.63
N LYS A 248 36.55 -2.79 0.69
CA LYS A 248 37.64 -2.67 1.67
C LYS A 248 37.18 -2.03 2.98
N ASP A 249 36.06 -1.32 2.98
CA ASP A 249 35.55 -0.63 4.14
C ASP A 249 34.73 -1.58 5.00
N ILE A 250 34.97 -1.58 6.30
CA ILE A 250 34.17 -2.36 7.27
C ILE A 250 32.96 -1.58 7.78
N ILE A 251 32.89 -0.28 7.51
CA ILE A 251 31.74 0.57 7.83
C ILE A 251 30.77 0.55 6.66
N GLN A 252 29.48 0.35 6.95
CA GLN A 252 28.45 0.39 5.93
C GLN A 252 28.44 1.74 5.21
N PRO A 253 28.66 1.78 3.88
CA PRO A 253 28.56 3.02 3.12
C PRO A 253 27.10 3.52 3.11
N ARG A 254 26.94 4.83 2.84
CA ARG A 254 25.62 5.52 2.82
C ARG A 254 25.61 6.74 1.92
N GLU A 255 26.41 6.73 0.88
CA GLU A 255 26.57 7.88 -0.03
C GLU A 255 25.68 7.76 -1.24
N ASN A 256 25.48 6.52 -1.69
CA ASN A 256 24.68 6.19 -2.87
C ASN A 256 23.47 5.35 -2.52
N PHE A 257 22.49 5.30 -3.39
CA PHE A 257 21.29 4.49 -3.18
C PHE A 257 21.60 2.97 -3.12
N GLU A 258 22.61 2.50 -3.85
CA GLU A 258 23.04 1.10 -3.83
C GLU A 258 23.59 0.68 -2.44
N ASP A 259 24.04 1.62 -1.65
CA ASP A 259 24.55 1.35 -0.31
C ASP A 259 23.47 0.86 0.65
N TYR A 260 22.19 1.06 0.31
CA TYR A 260 21.02 0.56 1.04
C TYR A 260 20.52 -0.79 0.54
N GLU A 261 21.01 -1.27 -0.60
CA GLU A 261 20.63 -2.53 -1.22
C GLU A 261 21.59 -3.66 -0.83
N VAL A 262 21.44 -4.10 0.39
CA VAL A 262 22.35 -5.08 1.01
C VAL A 262 22.10 -6.49 0.52
N GLY A 263 23.15 -7.16 0.07
CA GLY A 263 23.12 -8.54 -0.40
C GLY A 263 22.88 -8.67 -1.90
N THR A 264 22.66 -9.89 -2.38
CA THR A 264 22.31 -10.14 -3.78
C THR A 264 20.88 -9.73 -4.03
N LEU A 265 20.67 -8.84 -5.01
CA LEU A 265 19.35 -8.37 -5.38
C LEU A 265 18.49 -9.48 -5.99
N ASN A 266 17.16 -9.38 -5.80
CA ASN A 266 16.18 -10.17 -6.54
C ASN A 266 16.09 -9.66 -8.00
N SER A 267 17.14 -9.88 -8.78
CA SER A 267 17.28 -9.33 -10.13
C SER A 267 16.15 -9.78 -11.06
N ALA A 268 15.77 -11.06 -11.01
CA ALA A 268 14.66 -11.58 -11.79
C ALA A 268 13.34 -10.86 -11.47
N GLY A 269 13.06 -10.66 -10.18
CA GLY A 269 11.89 -9.90 -9.72
C GLY A 269 11.93 -8.43 -10.13
N ILE A 270 13.11 -7.78 -10.12
CA ILE A 270 13.30 -6.38 -10.51
C ILE A 270 13.09 -6.19 -12.01
N VAL A 271 13.63 -7.07 -12.85
CA VAL A 271 13.42 -7.03 -14.31
C VAL A 271 11.94 -7.32 -14.64
N ALA A 272 11.33 -8.27 -13.95
CA ALA A 272 9.89 -8.53 -14.09
C ALA A 272 9.04 -7.32 -13.62
N LEU A 273 9.47 -6.58 -12.61
CA LEU A 273 8.82 -5.33 -12.17
C LEU A 273 8.88 -4.25 -13.26
N ASN A 274 9.97 -4.13 -14.03
CA ASN A 274 10.04 -3.23 -15.17
C ASN A 274 8.94 -3.54 -16.21
N ASN A 275 8.75 -4.82 -16.52
CA ASN A 275 7.68 -5.24 -17.43
C ASN A 275 6.28 -4.97 -16.85
N ALA A 276 6.13 -5.11 -15.53
CA ALA A 276 4.88 -4.79 -14.83
C ALA A 276 4.54 -3.30 -14.91
N ILE A 277 5.52 -2.42 -14.70
CA ILE A 277 5.36 -0.96 -14.80
C ILE A 277 4.98 -0.57 -16.23
N ASN A 278 5.67 -1.09 -17.23
CA ASN A 278 5.39 -0.80 -18.63
C ASN A 278 3.99 -1.30 -19.03
N PHE A 279 3.60 -2.49 -18.61
CA PHE A 279 2.26 -3.03 -18.83
C PHE A 279 1.19 -2.16 -18.15
N ASN A 280 1.42 -1.78 -16.90
CA ASN A 280 0.49 -0.94 -16.16
C ASN A 280 0.30 0.42 -16.84
N LEU A 281 1.40 1.07 -17.24
CA LEU A 281 1.35 2.38 -17.92
C LEU A 281 0.57 2.31 -19.25
N GLN A 282 0.83 1.28 -20.06
CA GLN A 282 0.16 1.08 -21.34
C GLN A 282 -1.34 0.78 -21.20
N ASN A 283 -1.74 0.15 -20.11
CA ASN A 283 -3.11 -0.30 -19.87
C ASN A 283 -3.79 0.42 -18.70
N PHE A 284 -3.23 1.53 -18.22
CA PHE A 284 -3.66 2.20 -16.99
C PHE A 284 -5.16 2.50 -16.96
N ASN A 285 -5.67 3.16 -18.01
CA ASN A 285 -7.09 3.50 -18.11
C ASN A 285 -7.98 2.27 -18.20
N LEU A 286 -7.56 1.25 -18.97
CA LEU A 286 -8.32 -0.01 -19.11
C LEU A 286 -8.44 -0.76 -17.78
N ILE A 287 -7.32 -0.86 -17.04
CA ILE A 287 -7.27 -1.53 -15.73
C ILE A 287 -8.19 -0.81 -14.74
N ASN A 288 -8.03 0.49 -14.62
CA ASN A 288 -8.74 1.27 -13.59
C ASN A 288 -10.21 1.44 -13.92
N SER A 289 -10.60 1.75 -15.16
CA SER A 289 -12.01 1.85 -15.54
C SER A 289 -12.78 0.53 -15.35
N LYS A 290 -12.11 -0.60 -15.56
CA LYS A 290 -12.70 -1.92 -15.27
C LYS A 290 -12.92 -2.11 -13.77
N ILE A 291 -11.91 -1.84 -12.94
CA ILE A 291 -12.01 -1.95 -11.47
C ILE A 291 -13.07 -1.00 -10.92
N GLU A 292 -13.09 0.24 -11.39
CA GLU A 292 -14.10 1.25 -11.01
C GLU A 292 -15.53 0.78 -11.35
N SER A 293 -15.73 0.28 -12.57
CA SER A 293 -17.05 -0.21 -13.01
C SER A 293 -17.54 -1.38 -12.16
N LEU A 294 -16.67 -2.36 -11.89
CA LEU A 294 -17.01 -3.51 -11.03
C LEU A 294 -17.26 -3.09 -9.58
N THR A 295 -16.46 -2.16 -9.07
CA THR A 295 -16.63 -1.63 -7.71
C THR A 295 -17.93 -0.87 -7.58
N LYS A 296 -18.29 -0.06 -8.58
CA LYS A 296 -19.55 0.68 -8.62
C LYS A 296 -20.75 -0.26 -8.57
N ILE A 297 -20.73 -1.34 -9.34
CA ILE A 297 -21.79 -2.35 -9.33
C ILE A 297 -21.94 -2.98 -7.94
N LEU A 298 -20.83 -3.41 -7.34
CA LEU A 298 -20.85 -4.00 -5.99
C LEU A 298 -21.39 -3.02 -4.93
N LYS A 299 -20.93 -1.78 -4.96
CA LYS A 299 -21.33 -0.75 -3.98
C LYS A 299 -22.75 -0.22 -4.22
N SER A 300 -23.28 -0.28 -5.44
CA SER A 300 -24.66 0.12 -5.74
C SER A 300 -25.69 -0.92 -5.30
N CYS A 301 -25.26 -2.14 -4.97
CA CYS A 301 -26.17 -3.17 -4.48
C CYS A 301 -26.83 -2.75 -3.16
N LYS A 302 -28.14 -3.01 -3.07
CA LYS A 302 -28.93 -2.80 -1.85
C LYS A 302 -28.97 -4.11 -1.06
N PHE A 303 -27.96 -4.32 -0.25
CA PHE A 303 -27.98 -5.45 0.68
C PHE A 303 -29.06 -5.27 1.76
N ASN A 304 -29.49 -6.39 2.35
CA ASN A 304 -30.42 -6.35 3.48
C ASN A 304 -29.78 -5.75 4.76
N ASN A 305 -30.58 -5.52 5.77
CA ASN A 305 -30.20 -4.84 7.01
C ASN A 305 -29.16 -5.58 7.87
N ASN A 306 -28.81 -6.81 7.52
CA ASN A 306 -27.80 -7.58 8.24
C ASN A 306 -26.38 -7.36 7.68
N VAL A 307 -26.22 -6.69 6.51
CA VAL A 307 -24.93 -6.35 5.95
C VAL A 307 -24.54 -4.92 6.35
N ILE A 308 -23.44 -4.79 7.06
CA ILE A 308 -22.85 -3.50 7.47
C ILE A 308 -21.69 -3.21 6.54
N ILE A 309 -21.71 -2.09 5.82
CA ILE A 309 -20.68 -1.70 4.85
C ILE A 309 -19.83 -0.58 5.47
N TYR A 310 -18.50 -0.76 5.46
CA TYR A 310 -17.51 0.20 6.00
C TYR A 310 -16.73 0.96 4.93
N SER A 311 -16.85 0.58 3.67
CA SER A 311 -16.24 1.30 2.56
C SER A 311 -17.12 2.46 2.12
N PRO A 312 -16.56 3.67 1.92
CA PRO A 312 -17.30 4.81 1.38
C PRO A 312 -17.95 4.48 0.03
N GLU A 313 -19.15 5.00 -0.21
CA GLU A 313 -19.92 4.71 -1.42
C GLU A 313 -19.24 5.23 -2.70
N ASP A 314 -18.60 6.37 -2.60
CA ASP A 314 -18.00 7.13 -3.69
C ASP A 314 -16.55 6.74 -4.03
N THR A 315 -15.87 5.92 -3.22
CA THR A 315 -14.54 5.41 -3.56
C THR A 315 -14.63 4.18 -4.46
N LEU A 316 -14.00 4.20 -5.62
CA LEU A 316 -14.14 3.16 -6.66
C LEU A 316 -12.83 2.42 -6.98
N ASN A 317 -11.97 2.22 -6.00
CA ASN A 317 -10.63 1.64 -6.15
C ASN A 317 -10.53 0.12 -5.92
N GLY A 318 -11.64 -0.59 -5.98
CA GLY A 318 -11.68 -2.04 -5.85
C GLY A 318 -11.86 -2.56 -4.42
N ILE A 319 -11.74 -1.73 -3.39
CA ILE A 319 -11.88 -2.15 -1.99
C ILE A 319 -13.33 -2.03 -1.53
N PHE A 320 -13.85 -3.12 -0.99
CA PHE A 320 -15.18 -3.18 -0.39
C PHE A 320 -15.11 -3.98 0.91
N THR A 321 -15.43 -3.31 2.02
CA THR A 321 -15.32 -3.90 3.37
C THR A 321 -16.67 -3.89 4.05
N PHE A 322 -17.02 -5.03 4.61
CA PHE A 322 -18.33 -5.25 5.24
C PHE A 322 -18.24 -6.25 6.39
N ASN A 323 -19.30 -6.35 7.18
CA ASN A 323 -19.58 -7.45 8.08
C ASN A 323 -21.04 -7.90 7.93
N VAL A 324 -21.32 -9.13 8.34
CA VAL A 324 -22.68 -9.64 8.54
C VAL A 324 -22.98 -9.57 10.04
N LYS A 325 -24.15 -9.01 10.43
CA LYS A 325 -24.56 -8.91 11.82
C LYS A 325 -24.59 -10.28 12.48
N ASN A 326 -24.19 -10.34 13.73
CA ASN A 326 -24.13 -11.54 14.56
C ASN A 326 -23.23 -12.66 14.03
N MET A 327 -22.37 -12.37 13.03
CA MET A 327 -21.45 -13.36 12.46
C MET A 327 -20.01 -12.81 12.51
N PRO A 328 -19.04 -13.56 13.09
CA PRO A 328 -17.63 -13.19 13.06
C PRO A 328 -17.11 -13.08 11.62
N SER A 329 -16.20 -12.13 11.38
CA SER A 329 -15.65 -11.88 10.03
C SER A 329 -14.94 -13.09 9.43
N ASP A 330 -14.28 -13.90 10.25
CA ASP A 330 -13.61 -15.14 9.83
C ASP A 330 -14.61 -16.23 9.43
N MET A 331 -15.76 -16.31 10.13
CA MET A 331 -16.84 -17.24 9.76
C MET A 331 -17.44 -16.89 8.41
N THR A 332 -17.74 -15.60 8.18
CA THR A 332 -18.22 -15.11 6.88
C THR A 332 -17.23 -15.48 5.76
N ALA A 333 -15.93 -15.24 5.99
CA ALA A 333 -14.89 -15.59 5.03
C ALA A 333 -14.79 -17.11 4.77
N LYS A 334 -14.93 -17.91 5.82
CA LYS A 334 -14.93 -19.38 5.72
C LYS A 334 -16.11 -19.86 4.86
N ILE A 335 -17.32 -19.38 5.12
CA ILE A 335 -18.51 -19.76 4.34
C ILE A 335 -18.35 -19.36 2.86
N LEU A 336 -17.87 -18.12 2.58
CA LEU A 336 -17.61 -17.68 1.21
C LEU A 336 -16.62 -18.59 0.49
N ASN A 337 -15.58 -19.04 1.17
CA ASN A 337 -14.58 -19.94 0.58
C ASN A 337 -15.13 -21.37 0.38
N GLU A 338 -15.71 -21.97 1.41
CA GLU A 338 -16.10 -23.39 1.40
C GLU A 338 -17.36 -23.65 0.56
N LYS A 339 -18.38 -22.80 0.69
CA LYS A 339 -19.65 -22.99 -0.01
C LYS A 339 -19.67 -22.39 -1.42
N TYR A 340 -19.05 -21.18 -1.59
CA TYR A 340 -19.15 -20.44 -2.85
C TYR A 340 -17.85 -20.41 -3.66
N SER A 341 -16.75 -20.99 -3.14
CA SER A 341 -15.41 -20.95 -3.75
C SER A 341 -14.96 -19.53 -4.04
N ILE A 342 -15.23 -18.58 -3.12
CA ILE A 342 -14.87 -17.17 -3.20
C ILE A 342 -13.79 -16.90 -2.15
N ALA A 343 -12.58 -16.55 -2.60
CA ALA A 343 -11.45 -16.20 -1.75
C ALA A 343 -11.45 -14.70 -1.45
N ILE A 344 -11.58 -14.37 -0.17
CA ILE A 344 -11.53 -13.00 0.39
C ILE A 344 -10.62 -12.98 1.62
N ARG A 345 -10.47 -11.82 2.25
CA ARG A 345 -9.72 -11.70 3.50
C ARG A 345 -10.61 -11.21 4.64
N SER A 346 -10.38 -11.71 5.86
CA SER A 346 -11.04 -11.27 7.10
C SER A 346 -10.03 -10.80 8.14
N GLY A 347 -10.50 -10.14 9.19
CA GLY A 347 -9.75 -9.70 10.35
C GLY A 347 -9.30 -8.24 10.27
N PHE A 348 -8.10 -7.94 10.80
CA PHE A 348 -7.61 -6.56 10.98
C PHE A 348 -6.87 -5.98 9.79
N HIS A 349 -6.61 -6.74 8.75
CA HIS A 349 -5.87 -6.31 7.55
C HIS A 349 -4.55 -5.59 7.85
N CYS A 350 -3.95 -5.85 9.02
CA CYS A 350 -2.74 -5.19 9.53
C CYS A 350 -2.88 -3.66 9.71
N ALA A 351 -4.07 -3.13 9.96
CA ALA A 351 -4.33 -1.71 10.17
C ALA A 351 -5.22 -1.50 11.42
N PRO A 352 -4.69 -1.71 12.64
CA PRO A 352 -5.50 -1.79 13.86
C PRO A 352 -6.17 -0.48 14.24
N LEU A 353 -5.59 0.69 13.89
CA LEU A 353 -6.13 1.98 14.33
C LEU A 353 -7.45 2.32 13.61
N VAL A 354 -7.59 1.99 12.32
CA VAL A 354 -8.84 2.23 11.61
C VAL A 354 -9.98 1.37 12.17
N HIS A 355 -9.68 0.16 12.66
CA HIS A 355 -10.69 -0.69 13.31
C HIS A 355 -11.20 -0.11 14.65
N LYS A 356 -10.38 0.71 15.35
CA LYS A 356 -10.85 1.47 16.50
C LYS A 356 -11.87 2.53 16.09
N SER A 357 -11.60 3.27 15.02
CA SER A 357 -12.50 4.29 14.48
C SER A 357 -13.80 3.71 13.92
N LEU A 358 -13.75 2.51 13.33
CA LEU A 358 -14.91 1.81 12.77
C LEU A 358 -15.71 1.00 13.82
N ASN A 359 -15.30 0.99 15.09
CA ASN A 359 -15.86 0.12 16.14
C ASN A 359 -15.84 -1.38 15.78
N THR A 360 -14.85 -1.81 14.99
CA THR A 360 -14.63 -3.21 14.58
C THR A 360 -13.39 -3.81 15.23
N TYR A 361 -12.87 -3.20 16.31
CA TYR A 361 -11.63 -3.65 16.94
C TYR A 361 -11.74 -5.06 17.55
N ASN A 362 -12.93 -5.50 17.94
CA ASN A 362 -13.13 -6.84 18.50
C ASN A 362 -13.55 -7.89 17.46
N SER A 363 -14.11 -7.46 16.32
CA SER A 363 -14.67 -8.37 15.28
C SER A 363 -13.80 -8.48 14.03
N GLY A 364 -12.93 -7.50 13.78
CA GLY A 364 -12.35 -7.33 12.47
C GLY A 364 -13.40 -7.00 11.42
N ALA A 365 -13.04 -7.14 10.16
CA ALA A 365 -13.95 -6.96 9.03
C ALA A 365 -13.63 -7.91 7.88
N VAL A 366 -14.60 -8.13 7.01
CA VAL A 366 -14.45 -8.88 5.76
C VAL A 366 -14.10 -7.88 4.66
N ARG A 367 -13.00 -8.13 3.95
CA ARG A 367 -12.57 -7.28 2.83
C ARG A 367 -12.58 -8.04 1.52
N VAL A 368 -13.29 -7.51 0.57
CA VAL A 368 -13.22 -7.84 -0.85
C VAL A 368 -12.28 -6.85 -1.53
N SER A 369 -11.42 -7.33 -2.39
CA SER A 369 -10.59 -6.46 -3.23
C SER A 369 -10.59 -6.95 -4.68
N ILE A 370 -11.22 -6.15 -5.53
CA ILE A 370 -11.38 -6.38 -6.97
C ILE A 370 -10.04 -6.11 -7.66
N GLY A 371 -9.64 -6.99 -8.55
CA GLY A 371 -8.46 -6.82 -9.39
C GLY A 371 -8.79 -6.90 -10.87
N TYR A 372 -7.81 -6.62 -11.72
CA TYR A 372 -7.97 -6.58 -13.18
C TYR A 372 -8.59 -7.85 -13.79
N ASN A 373 -8.32 -9.02 -13.21
CA ASN A 373 -8.80 -10.30 -13.75
C ASN A 373 -10.24 -10.65 -13.34
N ASN A 374 -10.84 -9.91 -12.41
CA ASN A 374 -12.23 -10.15 -12.04
C ASN A 374 -13.21 -9.79 -13.17
N SER A 375 -14.31 -10.48 -13.21
CA SER A 375 -15.39 -10.29 -14.18
C SER A 375 -16.68 -9.81 -13.52
N LEU A 376 -17.61 -9.31 -14.32
CA LEU A 376 -18.95 -8.96 -13.88
C LEU A 376 -19.68 -10.15 -13.26
N SER A 377 -19.52 -11.34 -13.86
CA SER A 377 -20.08 -12.59 -13.31
C SER A 377 -19.55 -12.90 -11.91
N ASP A 378 -18.25 -12.63 -11.65
CA ASP A 378 -17.68 -12.84 -10.32
C ASP A 378 -18.32 -11.92 -9.28
N VAL A 379 -18.56 -10.66 -9.65
CA VAL A 379 -19.20 -9.68 -8.75
C VAL A 379 -20.64 -10.08 -8.44
N TYR A 380 -21.42 -10.52 -9.42
CA TYR A 380 -22.79 -10.99 -9.17
C TYR A 380 -22.84 -12.24 -8.29
N LYS A 381 -21.90 -13.17 -8.48
CA LYS A 381 -21.80 -14.35 -7.60
C LYS A 381 -21.45 -13.97 -6.17
N LEU A 382 -20.58 -12.97 -5.98
CA LEU A 382 -20.26 -12.46 -4.66
C LEU A 382 -21.46 -11.79 -4.01
N ILE A 383 -22.21 -10.96 -4.74
CA ILE A 383 -23.42 -10.29 -4.24
C ILE A 383 -24.44 -11.34 -3.77
N ALA A 384 -24.76 -12.31 -4.60
CA ALA A 384 -25.71 -13.38 -4.25
C ALA A 384 -25.25 -14.18 -3.03
N ALA A 385 -23.96 -14.47 -2.92
CA ALA A 385 -23.42 -15.17 -1.77
C ALA A 385 -23.51 -14.34 -0.46
N ILE A 386 -23.25 -13.02 -0.51
CA ILE A 386 -23.40 -12.14 0.65
C ILE A 386 -24.87 -12.06 1.08
N GLU A 387 -25.80 -11.92 0.13
CA GLU A 387 -27.24 -11.89 0.42
C GLU A 387 -27.71 -13.17 1.11
N GLU A 388 -27.39 -14.34 0.54
CA GLU A 388 -27.78 -15.63 1.13
C GLU A 388 -27.18 -15.83 2.55
N ILE A 389 -25.90 -15.47 2.77
CA ILE A 389 -25.27 -15.56 4.09
C ILE A 389 -25.96 -14.64 5.08
N SER A 390 -26.30 -13.42 4.66
CA SER A 390 -26.91 -12.42 5.56
C SER A 390 -28.37 -12.73 5.92
N GLU A 391 -29.11 -13.40 5.04
CA GLU A 391 -30.47 -13.90 5.33
C GLU A 391 -30.44 -15.01 6.40
N ASN A 392 -29.47 -15.90 6.31
CA ASN A 392 -29.31 -17.03 7.23
C ASN A 392 -28.63 -16.66 8.57
N SER A 393 -28.19 -15.44 8.76
CA SER A 393 -27.52 -15.01 10.02
C SER A 393 -28.48 -14.77 11.19
N ASN A 394 -29.80 -14.81 10.97
CA ASN A 394 -30.84 -14.66 12.00
C ASN A 394 -31.38 -16.00 12.52
N THR A 395 -30.94 -17.11 11.97
CA THR A 395 -31.28 -18.47 12.43
C THR A 395 -30.13 -19.04 13.28
#